data_7f0d3c736e4bd07ef24150efa9d75dd4
#
_entry.id   7f0d3c736e4bd07ef24150efa9d75dd4
#
_cell.length_a   1.000
_cell.length_b   1.000
_cell.length_c   1.000
_cell.angle_alpha   90.00
_cell.angle_beta   90.00
_cell.angle_gamma   90.00
#
_symmetry.space_group_name_H-M   'P 1'
#
loop_
_entity.id
_entity.type
_entity.pdbx_description
1 polymer ?
#
loop_
_entity_poly.entity_id
_entity_poly.type
_entity_poly.pdbx_seq_one_letter_code
_entity_poly.pdbx_strand_id
1 'polypeptide(L)'
;MESVIRKVEALALLHDKIDPRIVKEKNIKLGLRNKDGSGVFVGITSKGQVIGYEKIITGDGEQKLNPVPGKLYYCGYDVEDLVNGKEKENRFGFEETIYLLLTGELPKKADLKSFSNELGKRRTLPVEIKKIILNSPRHDDQMCSLHTIVSAMHLFDKDPNSTDLGDVTRQCIDLIAKFPTIIAYNYQKNLMKKKGLNKLIEQESPEGTEFTVIVQS
;
A
#
# COMPACT_ATOMS: atom_id res chain seq x y z
N MET A 1 -0.93 -33.34 -22.59
CA MET A 1 -0.55 -32.02 -22.04
C MET A 1 0.25 -32.14 -20.74
N GLU A 2 -0.21 -32.92 -19.76
CA GLU A 2 0.48 -33.13 -18.49
C GLU A 2 1.90 -33.71 -18.60
N SER A 3 2.15 -34.63 -19.55
CA SER A 3 3.49 -35.23 -19.79
C SER A 3 4.51 -34.20 -20.32
N VAL A 4 4.07 -33.23 -21.11
CA VAL A 4 4.94 -32.16 -21.63
C VAL A 4 5.32 -31.19 -20.52
N ILE A 5 4.37 -30.81 -19.67
CA ILE A 5 4.61 -29.92 -18.53
C ILE A 5 5.61 -30.57 -17.57
N ARG A 6 5.43 -31.82 -17.21
CA ARG A 6 6.36 -32.56 -16.33
C ARG A 6 7.78 -32.66 -16.94
N LYS A 7 7.88 -32.85 -18.27
CA LYS A 7 9.17 -32.87 -18.93
C LYS A 7 9.87 -31.50 -18.89
N VAL A 8 9.12 -30.42 -19.14
CA VAL A 8 9.65 -29.04 -19.05
C VAL A 8 10.09 -28.72 -17.63
N GLU A 9 9.28 -29.07 -16.63
CA GLU A 9 9.58 -28.89 -15.22
C GLU A 9 10.88 -29.65 -14.81
N ALA A 10 11.01 -30.92 -15.20
CA ALA A 10 12.20 -31.70 -14.93
C ALA A 10 13.47 -31.11 -15.55
N LEU A 11 13.39 -30.63 -16.79
CA LEU A 11 14.49 -29.96 -17.46
C LEU A 11 14.84 -28.61 -16.81
N ALA A 12 13.83 -27.82 -16.42
CA ALA A 12 14.03 -26.56 -15.73
C ALA A 12 14.78 -26.78 -14.40
N LEU A 13 14.35 -27.73 -13.58
CA LEU A 13 15.00 -28.08 -12.32
C LEU A 13 16.45 -28.62 -12.53
N LEU A 14 16.70 -29.32 -13.63
CA LEU A 14 18.05 -29.82 -13.96
C LEU A 14 19.03 -28.69 -14.26
N HIS A 15 18.55 -27.63 -14.90
CA HIS A 15 19.36 -26.49 -15.35
C HIS A 15 19.31 -25.27 -14.42
N ASP A 16 18.46 -25.28 -13.39
CA ASP A 16 18.37 -24.23 -12.37
C ASP A 16 19.46 -24.38 -11.29
N LYS A 17 20.72 -24.38 -11.71
CA LYS A 17 21.86 -24.50 -10.80
C LYS A 17 22.81 -23.34 -10.99
N ILE A 18 22.84 -22.44 -10.02
CA ILE A 18 23.85 -21.39 -9.92
C ILE A 18 25.00 -21.90 -9.08
N ASP A 19 26.25 -21.78 -9.57
CA ASP A 19 27.43 -22.17 -8.80
C ASP A 19 27.53 -21.32 -7.52
N PRO A 20 27.50 -21.91 -6.30
CA PRO A 20 27.60 -21.18 -5.05
C PRO A 20 28.87 -20.32 -4.94
N ARG A 21 29.93 -20.65 -5.68
CA ARG A 21 31.18 -19.88 -5.72
C ARG A 21 30.94 -18.49 -6.32
N ILE A 22 30.09 -18.38 -7.35
CA ILE A 22 29.74 -17.11 -7.98
C ILE A 22 29.01 -16.21 -6.98
N VAL A 23 28.08 -16.77 -6.20
CA VAL A 23 27.34 -16.03 -5.18
C VAL A 23 28.29 -15.46 -4.13
N LYS A 24 29.29 -16.25 -3.72
CA LYS A 24 30.31 -15.83 -2.74
C LYS A 24 31.28 -14.80 -3.33
N GLU A 25 31.83 -15.06 -4.50
CA GLU A 25 32.79 -14.20 -5.21
C GLU A 25 32.20 -12.82 -5.53
N LYS A 26 30.98 -12.80 -6.05
CA LYS A 26 30.25 -11.58 -6.41
C LYS A 26 29.56 -10.90 -5.21
N ASN A 27 29.69 -11.46 -4.00
CA ASN A 27 29.00 -10.96 -2.80
C ASN A 27 27.49 -10.72 -3.03
N ILE A 28 26.84 -11.62 -3.76
CA ILE A 28 25.42 -11.51 -4.08
C ILE A 28 24.60 -11.69 -2.81
N LYS A 29 23.69 -10.77 -2.56
CA LYS A 29 22.77 -10.82 -1.40
C LYS A 29 21.54 -11.66 -1.77
N LEU A 30 21.09 -12.48 -0.82
CA LEU A 30 19.82 -13.19 -0.92
C LEU A 30 18.73 -12.32 -0.30
N GLY A 31 18.00 -11.60 -1.15
CA GLY A 31 17.02 -10.61 -0.71
C GLY A 31 17.67 -9.36 -0.10
N LEU A 32 16.96 -8.72 0.83
CA LEU A 32 17.36 -7.45 1.46
C LEU A 32 18.05 -7.66 2.83
N ARG A 33 18.83 -8.75 2.98
CA ARG A 33 19.54 -9.08 4.21
C ARG A 33 21.02 -9.31 3.97
N ASN A 34 21.83 -8.83 4.91
CA ASN A 34 23.23 -9.19 5.04
C ASN A 34 23.39 -10.56 5.72
N LYS A 35 24.60 -11.13 5.73
CA LYS A 35 24.88 -12.44 6.36
C LYS A 35 24.64 -12.44 7.88
N ASP A 36 24.81 -11.29 8.53
CA ASP A 36 24.59 -11.07 9.96
C ASP A 36 23.11 -10.86 10.32
N GLY A 37 22.19 -10.94 9.32
CA GLY A 37 20.76 -10.71 9.48
C GLY A 37 20.34 -9.25 9.43
N SER A 38 21.27 -8.30 9.38
CA SER A 38 20.96 -6.88 9.23
C SER A 38 20.36 -6.56 7.85
N GLY A 39 19.60 -5.47 7.75
CA GLY A 39 19.03 -5.01 6.49
C GLY A 39 20.09 -4.43 5.55
N VAL A 40 19.89 -4.61 4.25
CA VAL A 40 20.68 -3.93 3.21
C VAL A 40 20.18 -2.50 3.05
N PHE A 41 21.09 -1.54 2.98
CA PHE A 41 20.74 -0.15 2.69
C PHE A 41 20.32 -0.03 1.20
N VAL A 42 19.06 0.30 0.96
CA VAL A 42 18.49 0.46 -0.39
C VAL A 42 18.07 1.89 -0.69
N GLY A 43 18.01 2.75 0.32
CA GLY A 43 17.63 4.16 0.20
C GLY A 43 17.52 4.84 1.55
N ILE A 44 17.22 6.12 1.50
CA ILE A 44 17.01 6.96 2.69
C ILE A 44 15.64 7.63 2.57
N THR A 45 14.90 7.66 3.66
CA THR A 45 13.65 8.41 3.77
C THR A 45 13.63 9.21 5.08
N SER A 46 13.04 10.39 5.05
CA SER A 46 12.74 11.19 6.24
C SER A 46 11.29 11.02 6.72
N LYS A 47 10.48 10.22 6.00
CA LYS A 47 9.04 10.12 6.25
C LYS A 47 8.67 9.07 7.29
N GLY A 48 9.48 8.05 7.44
CA GLY A 48 9.22 6.99 8.41
C GLY A 48 10.50 6.46 9.03
N GLN A 49 10.42 6.12 10.32
CA GLN A 49 11.50 5.48 11.05
C GLN A 49 10.94 4.33 11.88
N VAL A 50 11.54 3.16 11.74
CA VAL A 50 11.22 1.97 12.54
C VAL A 50 12.43 1.64 13.41
N ILE A 51 12.21 1.50 14.71
CA ILE A 51 13.20 1.06 15.68
C ILE A 51 12.73 -0.29 16.22
N GLY A 52 13.56 -1.32 16.18
CA GLY A 52 13.26 -2.66 16.72
C GLY A 52 14.49 -3.31 17.31
N TYR A 53 15.63 -2.65 17.22
CA TYR A 53 16.89 -3.10 17.82
C TYR A 53 17.84 -1.92 18.06
N GLU A 54 18.77 -2.12 18.98
CA GLU A 54 19.91 -1.26 19.22
C GLU A 54 21.21 -1.98 18.83
N LYS A 55 22.19 -1.23 18.35
CA LYS A 55 23.53 -1.75 18.11
C LYS A 55 24.34 -1.57 19.38
N ILE A 56 24.75 -2.66 19.98
CA ILE A 56 25.67 -2.66 21.14
C ILE A 56 27.03 -3.17 20.69
N ILE A 57 28.09 -2.55 21.24
CA ILE A 57 29.46 -3.02 21.07
C ILE A 57 29.76 -3.92 22.28
N THR A 58 30.06 -5.19 22.02
CA THR A 58 30.46 -6.14 23.05
C THR A 58 31.88 -5.88 23.49
N GLY A 59 32.31 -6.41 24.66
CA GLY A 59 33.62 -6.14 25.24
C GLY A 59 34.82 -6.61 24.39
N ASP A 60 34.58 -7.45 23.39
CA ASP A 60 35.50 -7.90 22.34
C ASP A 60 35.52 -7.00 21.08
N GLY A 61 34.72 -5.91 21.07
CA GLY A 61 34.62 -4.97 19.95
C GLY A 61 33.67 -5.39 18.83
N GLU A 62 32.96 -6.51 18.96
CA GLU A 62 31.97 -6.93 17.99
C GLU A 62 30.67 -6.15 18.14
N GLN A 63 30.05 -5.81 16.99
CA GLN A 63 28.71 -5.22 16.97
C GLN A 63 27.63 -6.32 17.06
N LYS A 64 26.78 -6.22 18.09
CA LYS A 64 25.64 -7.12 18.27
C LYS A 64 24.34 -6.34 18.21
N LEU A 65 23.32 -6.93 17.57
CA LEU A 65 21.96 -6.39 17.56
C LEU A 65 21.24 -6.85 18.84
N ASN A 66 20.81 -5.88 19.66
CA ASN A 66 19.99 -6.11 20.83
C ASN A 66 18.53 -5.76 20.52
N PRO A 67 17.58 -6.72 20.56
CA PRO A 67 16.17 -6.43 20.35
C PRO A 67 15.64 -5.46 21.40
N VAL A 68 14.87 -4.45 20.95
CA VAL A 68 14.14 -3.51 21.80
C VAL A 68 12.66 -3.46 21.39
N PRO A 69 11.76 -2.96 22.26
CA PRO A 69 10.37 -2.75 21.87
C PRO A 69 10.27 -1.96 20.56
N GLY A 70 9.43 -2.45 19.64
CA GLY A 70 9.25 -1.82 18.34
C GLY A 70 8.66 -0.43 18.49
N LYS A 71 9.21 0.55 17.73
CA LYS A 71 8.68 1.90 17.63
C LYS A 71 8.60 2.34 16.17
N LEU A 72 7.53 3.06 15.84
CA LEU A 72 7.29 3.62 14.52
C LEU A 72 7.06 5.12 14.63
N TYR A 73 7.81 5.88 13.84
CA TYR A 73 7.67 7.33 13.76
C TYR A 73 7.28 7.74 12.34
N TYR A 74 6.36 8.68 12.21
CA TYR A 74 6.03 9.35 10.96
C TYR A 74 6.48 10.82 11.04
N CYS A 75 7.42 11.20 10.20
CA CYS A 75 8.02 12.56 10.18
C CYS A 75 8.46 13.04 11.58
N GLY A 76 8.98 12.12 12.41
CA GLY A 76 9.43 12.42 13.78
C GLY A 76 8.36 12.31 14.87
N TYR A 77 7.09 12.11 14.53
CA TYR A 77 6.01 11.89 15.50
C TYR A 77 5.85 10.39 15.78
N ASP A 78 5.77 10.03 17.07
CA ASP A 78 5.44 8.66 17.47
C ASP A 78 4.02 8.31 17.03
N VAL A 79 3.85 7.16 16.37
CA VAL A 79 2.53 6.74 15.84
C VAL A 79 1.53 6.53 16.97
N GLU A 80 1.96 6.05 18.14
CA GLU A 80 1.08 5.89 19.31
C GLU A 80 0.54 7.24 19.77
N ASP A 81 1.38 8.30 19.79
CA ASP A 81 0.93 9.65 20.15
C ASP A 81 -0.06 10.22 19.12
N LEU A 82 0.19 9.96 17.83
CA LEU A 82 -0.75 10.35 16.77
C LEU A 82 -2.12 9.68 16.95
N VAL A 83 -2.14 8.37 17.24
CA VAL A 83 -3.39 7.61 17.45
C VAL A 83 -4.10 8.10 18.71
N ASN A 84 -3.40 8.14 19.84
CA ASN A 84 -3.95 8.57 21.12
C ASN A 84 -4.52 10.00 21.06
N GLY A 85 -3.89 10.89 20.31
CA GLY A 85 -4.39 12.25 20.08
C GLY A 85 -5.74 12.26 19.36
N LYS A 86 -5.91 11.39 18.35
CA LYS A 86 -7.18 11.28 17.59
C LYS A 86 -8.29 10.65 18.43
N GLU A 87 -7.98 9.61 19.19
CA GLU A 87 -8.93 8.95 20.09
C GLU A 87 -9.46 9.94 21.16
N LYS A 88 -8.58 10.73 21.76
CA LYS A 88 -8.98 11.78 22.72
C LYS A 88 -9.91 12.83 22.12
N GLU A 89 -9.73 13.15 20.84
CA GLU A 89 -10.56 14.09 20.10
C GLU A 89 -11.80 13.43 19.48
N ASN A 90 -11.98 12.12 19.65
CA ASN A 90 -13.07 11.31 19.07
C ASN A 90 -13.23 11.55 17.55
N ARG A 91 -12.12 11.51 16.80
CA ARG A 91 -12.10 11.73 15.35
C ARG A 91 -11.18 10.76 14.63
N PHE A 92 -11.42 10.58 13.36
CA PHE A 92 -10.54 9.81 12.48
C PHE A 92 -9.27 10.60 12.16
N GLY A 93 -8.14 9.89 11.98
CA GLY A 93 -6.83 10.48 11.71
C GLY A 93 -6.29 10.23 10.30
N PHE A 94 -7.10 9.64 9.40
CA PHE A 94 -6.62 9.20 8.09
C PHE A 94 -6.10 10.36 7.23
N GLU A 95 -6.92 11.39 7.01
CA GLU A 95 -6.56 12.54 6.19
C GLU A 95 -5.40 13.35 6.79
N GLU A 96 -5.35 13.46 8.11
CA GLU A 96 -4.26 14.13 8.80
C GLU A 96 -2.94 13.38 8.66
N THR A 97 -2.97 12.05 8.76
CA THR A 97 -1.79 11.20 8.56
C THR A 97 -1.30 11.27 7.11
N ILE A 98 -2.20 11.27 6.13
CA ILE A 98 -1.84 11.48 4.72
C ILE A 98 -1.15 12.84 4.55
N TYR A 99 -1.76 13.90 5.08
CA TYR A 99 -1.18 15.24 5.00
C TYR A 99 0.23 15.27 5.59
N LEU A 100 0.40 14.72 6.79
CA LEU A 100 1.71 14.62 7.46
C LEU A 100 2.75 13.89 6.59
N LEU A 101 2.40 12.74 6.03
CA LEU A 101 3.34 11.95 5.23
C LEU A 101 3.69 12.62 3.89
N LEU A 102 2.76 13.34 3.28
CA LEU A 102 3.02 14.07 2.05
C LEU A 102 3.84 15.34 2.28
N THR A 103 3.48 16.14 3.28
CA THR A 103 4.09 17.46 3.51
C THR A 103 5.27 17.41 4.50
N GLY A 104 5.26 16.52 5.47
CA GLY A 104 6.21 16.46 6.58
C GLY A 104 5.74 17.19 7.84
N GLU A 105 4.57 17.82 7.81
CA GLU A 105 4.03 18.64 8.90
C GLU A 105 2.57 18.31 9.18
N LEU A 106 2.15 18.44 10.45
CA LEU A 106 0.74 18.31 10.82
C LEU A 106 -0.06 19.52 10.31
N PRO A 107 -1.25 19.31 9.74
CA PRO A 107 -2.08 20.39 9.23
C PRO A 107 -2.72 21.22 10.34
N LYS A 108 -2.94 22.50 10.10
CA LYS A 108 -3.88 23.30 10.89
C LYS A 108 -5.30 22.87 10.57
N LYS A 109 -6.26 23.15 11.45
CA LYS A 109 -7.67 22.76 11.25
C LYS A 109 -8.26 23.20 9.91
N ALA A 110 -7.92 24.41 9.46
CA ALA A 110 -8.39 24.93 8.18
C ALA A 110 -7.80 24.16 6.99
N ASP A 111 -6.49 23.85 7.05
CA ASP A 111 -5.78 23.11 6.00
C ASP A 111 -6.29 21.67 5.93
N LEU A 112 -6.49 21.01 7.08
CA LEU A 112 -7.07 19.69 7.16
C LEU A 112 -8.45 19.64 6.53
N LYS A 113 -9.33 20.60 6.85
CA LYS A 113 -10.67 20.68 6.27
C LYS A 113 -10.62 20.84 4.75
N SER A 114 -9.76 21.73 4.25
CA SER A 114 -9.57 21.95 2.81
C SER A 114 -9.05 20.70 2.11
N PHE A 115 -8.08 20.03 2.71
CA PHE A 115 -7.48 18.80 2.18
C PHE A 115 -8.48 17.64 2.16
N SER A 116 -9.24 17.44 3.25
CA SER A 116 -10.29 16.42 3.30
C SER A 116 -11.38 16.65 2.24
N ASN A 117 -11.79 17.90 2.03
CA ASN A 117 -12.74 18.24 0.97
C ASN A 117 -12.16 17.93 -0.43
N GLU A 118 -10.89 18.20 -0.65
CA GLU A 118 -10.24 17.89 -1.94
C GLU A 118 -10.14 16.38 -2.18
N LEU A 119 -9.79 15.58 -1.17
CA LEU A 119 -9.83 14.12 -1.26
C LEU A 119 -11.26 13.63 -1.57
N GLY A 120 -12.27 14.20 -0.91
CA GLY A 120 -13.68 13.86 -1.14
C GLY A 120 -14.09 14.03 -2.61
N LYS A 121 -13.74 15.16 -3.22
CA LYS A 121 -14.05 15.45 -4.65
C LYS A 121 -13.40 14.45 -5.62
N ARG A 122 -12.27 13.84 -5.23
CA ARG A 122 -11.48 12.93 -6.08
C ARG A 122 -11.80 11.45 -5.90
N ARG A 123 -12.73 11.10 -4.99
CA ARG A 123 -13.09 9.70 -4.68
C ARG A 123 -13.79 8.97 -5.83
N THR A 124 -14.45 9.69 -6.72
CA THR A 124 -15.20 9.09 -7.82
C THR A 124 -14.30 8.33 -8.78
N LEU A 125 -14.70 7.09 -9.11
CA LEU A 125 -14.00 6.25 -10.07
C LEU A 125 -14.52 6.50 -11.49
N PRO A 126 -13.63 6.42 -12.52
CA PRO A 126 -14.08 6.33 -13.91
C PRO A 126 -15.07 5.18 -14.11
N VAL A 127 -16.05 5.38 -15.00
CA VAL A 127 -17.09 4.36 -15.28
C VAL A 127 -16.47 3.05 -15.78
N GLU A 128 -15.41 3.14 -16.56
CA GLU A 128 -14.67 1.99 -17.08
C GLU A 128 -14.00 1.19 -15.97
N ILE A 129 -13.41 1.86 -14.98
CA ILE A 129 -12.84 1.22 -13.80
C ILE A 129 -13.91 0.50 -12.98
N LYS A 130 -15.07 1.13 -12.78
CA LYS A 130 -16.23 0.47 -12.14
C LYS A 130 -16.63 -0.79 -12.91
N LYS A 131 -16.69 -0.74 -14.25
CA LYS A 131 -17.00 -1.90 -15.10
C LYS A 131 -15.94 -3.00 -14.96
N ILE A 132 -14.64 -2.65 -14.92
CA ILE A 132 -13.56 -3.61 -14.70
C ILE A 132 -13.74 -4.33 -13.36
N ILE A 133 -14.02 -3.58 -12.28
CA ILE A 133 -14.26 -4.17 -10.98
C ILE A 133 -15.45 -5.15 -11.02
N LEU A 134 -16.58 -4.70 -11.53
CA LEU A 134 -17.84 -5.48 -11.52
C LEU A 134 -17.77 -6.74 -12.39
N ASN A 135 -17.10 -6.65 -13.54
CA ASN A 135 -16.98 -7.77 -14.48
C ASN A 135 -15.86 -8.75 -14.10
N SER A 136 -14.88 -8.34 -13.29
CA SER A 136 -13.81 -9.23 -12.86
C SER A 136 -14.36 -10.43 -12.08
N PRO A 137 -13.74 -11.62 -12.18
CA PRO A 137 -14.18 -12.79 -11.43
C PRO A 137 -14.08 -12.53 -9.91
N ARG A 138 -14.85 -13.32 -9.13
CA ARG A 138 -14.65 -13.36 -7.69
C ARG A 138 -13.25 -13.94 -7.41
N HIS A 139 -12.54 -13.31 -6.51
CA HIS A 139 -11.23 -13.76 -6.04
C HIS A 139 -11.13 -13.58 -4.53
N ASP A 140 -10.59 -14.59 -3.85
CA ASP A 140 -10.48 -14.55 -2.39
C ASP A 140 -9.32 -13.66 -1.93
N ASP A 141 -8.26 -13.55 -2.75
CA ASP A 141 -7.18 -12.59 -2.54
C ASP A 141 -7.59 -11.18 -3.02
N GLN A 142 -7.96 -10.34 -2.05
CA GLN A 142 -8.36 -8.96 -2.30
C GLN A 142 -7.21 -8.08 -2.76
N MET A 143 -5.97 -8.38 -2.37
CA MET A 143 -4.80 -7.62 -2.78
C MET A 143 -4.48 -7.82 -4.25
N CYS A 144 -4.66 -9.04 -4.78
CA CYS A 144 -4.53 -9.33 -6.21
C CYS A 144 -5.54 -8.50 -7.03
N SER A 145 -6.80 -8.45 -6.57
CA SER A 145 -7.82 -7.63 -7.20
C SER A 145 -7.49 -6.13 -7.14
N LEU A 146 -7.03 -5.63 -5.99
CA LEU A 146 -6.62 -4.24 -5.82
C LEU A 146 -5.47 -3.88 -6.76
N HIS A 147 -4.44 -4.72 -6.84
CA HIS A 147 -3.31 -4.54 -7.75
C HIS A 147 -3.77 -4.40 -9.21
N THR A 148 -4.64 -5.28 -9.67
CA THR A 148 -5.18 -5.24 -11.04
C THR A 148 -5.92 -3.92 -11.31
N ILE A 149 -6.73 -3.46 -10.37
CA ILE A 149 -7.52 -2.23 -10.52
C ILE A 149 -6.59 -1.00 -10.52
N VAL A 150 -5.61 -0.95 -9.61
CA VAL A 150 -4.63 0.15 -9.55
C VAL A 150 -3.81 0.20 -10.84
N SER A 151 -3.39 -0.94 -11.37
CA SER A 151 -2.69 -1.01 -12.67
C SER A 151 -3.57 -0.48 -13.82
N ALA A 152 -4.87 -0.79 -13.80
CA ALA A 152 -5.81 -0.26 -14.81
C ALA A 152 -5.99 1.26 -14.71
N MET A 153 -5.84 1.85 -13.51
CA MET A 153 -5.92 3.31 -13.32
C MET A 153 -4.86 4.08 -14.12
N HIS A 154 -3.74 3.47 -14.44
CA HIS A 154 -2.70 4.05 -15.30
C HIS A 154 -3.26 4.56 -16.65
N LEU A 155 -4.25 3.87 -17.22
CA LEU A 155 -4.88 4.24 -18.50
C LEU A 155 -5.72 5.53 -18.43
N PHE A 156 -6.03 6.01 -17.23
CA PHE A 156 -6.88 7.17 -16.98
C PHE A 156 -6.10 8.37 -16.43
N ASP A 157 -4.81 8.23 -16.24
CA ASP A 157 -3.96 9.37 -15.88
C ASP A 157 -3.54 10.13 -17.14
N LYS A 158 -3.45 11.45 -17.03
CA LYS A 158 -3.07 12.33 -18.14
C LYS A 158 -1.61 12.13 -18.55
N ASP A 159 -0.75 11.94 -17.57
CA ASP A 159 0.68 11.71 -17.78
C ASP A 159 1.24 10.72 -16.74
N PRO A 160 0.90 9.41 -16.92
CA PRO A 160 1.15 8.40 -15.89
C PRO A 160 2.63 8.11 -15.65
N ASN A 161 3.50 8.48 -16.58
CA ASN A 161 4.95 8.26 -16.51
C ASN A 161 5.73 9.51 -16.13
N SER A 162 5.05 10.62 -15.82
CA SER A 162 5.70 11.86 -15.37
C SER A 162 6.46 11.63 -14.06
N THR A 163 7.66 12.17 -13.99
CA THR A 163 8.49 12.23 -12.78
C THR A 163 8.54 13.64 -12.20
N ASP A 164 7.78 14.58 -12.76
CA ASP A 164 7.62 15.92 -12.21
C ASP A 164 6.93 15.87 -10.84
N LEU A 165 7.44 16.64 -9.89
CA LEU A 165 6.95 16.61 -8.51
C LEU A 165 5.46 16.97 -8.41
N GLY A 166 4.99 17.92 -9.23
CA GLY A 166 3.58 18.32 -9.26
C GLY A 166 2.67 17.19 -9.73
N ASP A 167 3.05 16.52 -10.83
CA ASP A 167 2.30 15.38 -11.36
C ASP A 167 2.30 14.20 -10.39
N VAL A 168 3.46 13.84 -9.84
CA VAL A 168 3.57 12.76 -8.85
C VAL A 168 2.69 13.06 -7.62
N THR A 169 2.71 14.31 -7.12
CA THR A 169 1.86 14.71 -5.99
C THR A 169 0.39 14.58 -6.33
N ARG A 170 -0.05 15.05 -7.52
CA ARG A 170 -1.42 14.90 -8.01
C ARG A 170 -1.81 13.42 -8.10
N GLN A 171 -0.97 12.58 -8.69
CA GLN A 171 -1.20 11.14 -8.81
C GLN A 171 -1.32 10.45 -7.45
N CYS A 172 -0.46 10.79 -6.49
CA CYS A 172 -0.55 10.30 -5.12
C CYS A 172 -1.90 10.65 -4.48
N ILE A 173 -2.31 11.92 -4.56
CA ILE A 173 -3.58 12.39 -3.99
C ILE A 173 -4.76 11.69 -4.68
N ASP A 174 -4.74 11.54 -6.00
CA ASP A 174 -5.79 10.87 -6.77
C ASP A 174 -5.92 9.39 -6.41
N LEU A 175 -4.81 8.67 -6.29
CA LEU A 175 -4.82 7.26 -5.87
C LEU A 175 -5.33 7.12 -4.45
N ILE A 176 -4.79 7.88 -3.49
CA ILE A 176 -5.19 7.84 -2.08
C ILE A 176 -6.68 8.10 -1.94
N ALA A 177 -7.21 9.10 -2.65
CA ALA A 177 -8.63 9.43 -2.62
C ALA A 177 -9.51 8.30 -3.15
N LYS A 178 -9.06 7.57 -4.18
CA LYS A 178 -9.83 6.51 -4.85
C LYS A 178 -9.73 5.14 -4.18
N PHE A 179 -8.67 4.89 -3.41
CA PHE A 179 -8.46 3.58 -2.76
C PHE A 179 -9.65 3.10 -1.92
N PRO A 180 -10.25 3.91 -1.01
CA PRO A 180 -11.42 3.48 -0.24
C PRO A 180 -12.57 3.05 -1.14
N THR A 181 -12.82 3.80 -2.21
CA THR A 181 -13.88 3.49 -3.17
C THR A 181 -13.60 2.19 -3.91
N ILE A 182 -12.36 1.97 -4.38
CA ILE A 182 -11.94 0.72 -5.04
C ILE A 182 -12.15 -0.48 -4.11
N ILE A 183 -11.71 -0.36 -2.86
CA ILE A 183 -11.81 -1.44 -1.86
C ILE A 183 -13.29 -1.75 -1.58
N ALA A 184 -14.11 -0.74 -1.36
CA ALA A 184 -15.53 -0.90 -1.11
C ALA A 184 -16.26 -1.61 -2.28
N TYR A 185 -16.03 -1.15 -3.52
CA TYR A 185 -16.59 -1.79 -4.72
C TYR A 185 -16.15 -3.25 -4.86
N ASN A 186 -14.85 -3.52 -4.69
CA ASN A 186 -14.32 -4.86 -4.83
C ASN A 186 -14.88 -5.81 -3.77
N TYR A 187 -14.98 -5.36 -2.53
CA TYR A 187 -15.59 -6.12 -1.44
C TYR A 187 -17.06 -6.42 -1.71
N GLN A 188 -17.85 -5.42 -2.07
CA GLN A 188 -19.27 -5.57 -2.37
C GLN A 188 -19.51 -6.47 -3.58
N LYS A 189 -18.72 -6.32 -4.65
CA LYS A 189 -18.76 -7.24 -5.80
C LYS A 189 -18.57 -8.68 -5.37
N ASN A 190 -17.61 -8.96 -4.50
CA ASN A 190 -17.34 -10.32 -4.02
C ASN A 190 -18.49 -10.85 -3.16
N LEU A 191 -19.10 -10.03 -2.33
CA LEU A 191 -20.31 -10.40 -1.57
C LEU A 191 -21.49 -10.70 -2.49
N MET A 192 -21.73 -9.85 -3.49
CA MET A 192 -22.80 -10.08 -4.48
C MET A 192 -22.63 -11.42 -5.17
N LYS A 193 -21.43 -11.66 -5.72
CA LYS A 193 -21.15 -12.93 -6.43
C LYS A 193 -21.25 -14.15 -5.51
N LYS A 194 -20.91 -14.01 -4.23
CA LYS A 194 -21.09 -15.07 -3.22
C LYS A 194 -22.58 -15.36 -2.96
N LYS A 195 -23.42 -14.33 -2.96
CA LYS A 195 -24.86 -14.41 -2.67
C LYS A 195 -25.73 -14.62 -3.90
N GLY A 196 -25.16 -14.66 -5.11
CA GLY A 196 -25.90 -14.75 -6.35
C GLY A 196 -26.71 -13.48 -6.70
N LEU A 197 -26.32 -12.32 -6.16
CA LEU A 197 -26.99 -11.05 -6.36
C LEU A 197 -26.46 -10.34 -7.62
N ASN A 198 -27.33 -9.62 -8.32
CA ASN A 198 -27.03 -9.08 -9.65
C ASN A 198 -26.85 -7.55 -9.69
N LYS A 199 -27.02 -6.83 -8.57
CA LYS A 199 -26.99 -5.37 -8.57
C LYS A 199 -26.32 -4.76 -7.36
N LEU A 200 -25.41 -3.80 -7.61
CA LEU A 200 -24.86 -2.88 -6.62
C LEU A 200 -25.62 -1.57 -6.66
N ILE A 201 -25.91 -0.99 -5.50
CA ILE A 201 -26.46 0.36 -5.39
C ILE A 201 -25.39 1.25 -4.76
N GLU A 202 -25.10 2.34 -5.43
CA GLU A 202 -24.27 3.43 -4.91
C GLU A 202 -25.19 4.39 -4.14
N GLN A 203 -24.80 4.72 -2.93
CA GLN A 203 -25.44 5.76 -2.16
C GLN A 203 -24.36 6.74 -1.69
N GLU A 204 -24.45 7.97 -2.14
CA GLU A 204 -23.61 9.07 -1.65
C GLU A 204 -24.18 9.57 -0.32
N SER A 205 -23.29 9.85 0.65
CA SER A 205 -23.74 10.53 1.87
C SER A 205 -24.11 11.98 1.54
N PRO A 206 -25.09 12.57 2.23
CA PRO A 206 -25.53 13.95 2.00
C PRO A 206 -24.41 14.99 2.15
N GLU A 207 -23.34 14.66 2.84
CA GLU A 207 -22.21 15.55 3.12
C GLU A 207 -20.99 15.33 2.19
N GLY A 208 -21.08 14.40 1.22
CA GLY A 208 -20.02 14.13 0.24
C GLY A 208 -18.70 13.58 0.81
N THR A 209 -18.65 13.28 2.10
CA THR A 209 -17.44 12.81 2.80
C THR A 209 -17.40 11.31 3.04
N GLU A 210 -18.56 10.65 3.04
CA GLU A 210 -18.68 9.21 3.21
C GLU A 210 -19.28 8.56 1.98
N PHE A 211 -18.75 7.43 1.59
CA PHE A 211 -19.24 6.63 0.48
C PHE A 211 -19.81 5.32 1.01
N THR A 212 -21.11 5.13 0.86
CA THR A 212 -21.78 3.89 1.25
C THR A 212 -22.17 3.10 0.01
N VAL A 213 -21.66 1.88 -0.10
CA VAL A 213 -22.05 0.92 -1.13
C VAL A 213 -22.98 -0.11 -0.51
N ILE A 214 -24.24 -0.12 -0.93
CA ILE A 214 -25.26 -1.03 -0.41
C ILE A 214 -25.51 -2.16 -1.41
N VAL A 215 -25.57 -3.40 -0.90
CA VAL A 215 -25.99 -4.57 -1.67
C VAL A 215 -27.48 -4.79 -1.44
N GLN A 216 -28.28 -4.69 -2.50
CA GLN A 216 -29.68 -5.10 -2.46
C GLN A 216 -29.87 -6.58 -2.74
N SER A 217 -30.62 -7.25 -1.88
CA SER A 217 -31.10 -8.63 -2.06
C SER A 217 -32.23 -8.70 -3.06
#